data_d0e41a397ce717a2dbb6d4f2e297c107
#
_entry.id   d0e41a397ce717a2dbb6d4f2e297c107
#
_cell.length_a   1.000
_cell.length_b   1.000
_cell.length_c   1.000
_cell.angle_alpha   90.00
_cell.angle_beta   90.00
_cell.angle_gamma   90.00
#
_symmetry.space_group_name_H-M   'P 1'
#
loop_
_entity.id
_entity.type
_entity.pdbx_description
1 polymer ?
#
loop_
_entity_poly.entity_id
_entity_poly.type
_entity_poly.pdbx_seq_one_letter_code
_entity_poly.pdbx_strand_id
1 'polypeptide(L)'
;LGDEASEKAHALQGENSNPLSYRRRPGRDVRTGGFMAFTLRNTAQARILRLRYWGDETRRRFRILADGELIANERLDGNRGLDFVDVDYALPAAVAGRATLQIRIEPEKGYSAGPAFGCWVLESV
;
A
#
# COMPACT_ATOMS: atom_id res chain seq x y z
N LEU A 1 1.43 -8.49 1.96
CA LEU A 1 0.17 -8.52 1.21
C LEU A 1 0.11 -9.78 0.34
N GLY A 2 -1.08 -10.36 0.18
CA GLY A 2 -1.28 -11.61 -0.55
C GLY A 2 -0.96 -12.88 0.25
N ASP A 3 -0.32 -12.78 1.38
CA ASP A 3 -0.08 -13.88 2.31
C ASP A 3 -1.21 -13.88 3.33
N GLU A 4 -2.01 -14.96 3.34
CA GLU A 4 -3.20 -15.06 4.18
C GLU A 4 -2.89 -14.89 5.67
N ALA A 5 -1.83 -15.52 6.17
CA ALA A 5 -1.47 -15.42 7.58
C ALA A 5 -1.04 -14.00 7.97
N SER A 6 -0.24 -13.35 7.12
CA SER A 6 0.19 -11.97 7.33
C SER A 6 -0.99 -11.00 7.26
N GLU A 7 -1.87 -11.17 6.28
CA GLU A 7 -3.07 -10.32 6.14
C GLU A 7 -3.98 -10.44 7.34
N LYS A 8 -4.18 -11.64 7.85
CA LYS A 8 -4.98 -11.87 9.07
C LYS A 8 -4.34 -11.23 10.29
N ALA A 9 -3.02 -11.37 10.43
CA ALA A 9 -2.27 -10.75 11.55
C ALA A 9 -2.33 -9.23 11.53
N HIS A 10 -2.53 -8.61 10.36
CA HIS A 10 -2.65 -7.16 10.17
C HIS A 10 -4.10 -6.69 9.97
N ALA A 11 -5.06 -7.53 10.29
CA ALA A 11 -6.49 -7.22 10.24
C ALA A 11 -6.95 -6.69 8.87
N LEU A 12 -6.52 -7.33 7.80
CA LEU A 12 -6.85 -6.91 6.45
C LEU A 12 -8.37 -6.94 6.23
N GLN A 13 -8.89 -5.86 5.67
CA GLN A 13 -10.27 -5.71 5.22
C GLN A 13 -10.25 -5.19 3.78
N GLY A 14 -11.28 -5.50 3.01
CA GLY A 14 -11.35 -4.99 1.65
C GLY A 14 -12.63 -5.35 0.94
N GLU A 15 -12.86 -4.62 -0.16
CA GLU A 15 -13.90 -4.89 -1.14
C GLU A 15 -13.28 -4.81 -2.52
N ASN A 16 -13.69 -5.68 -3.43
CA ASN A 16 -13.11 -5.77 -4.78
C ASN A 16 -11.57 -5.85 -4.75
N SER A 17 -11.05 -6.54 -3.76
CA SER A 17 -9.62 -6.70 -3.53
C SER A 17 -9.29 -8.18 -3.56
N ASN A 18 -8.25 -8.56 -4.29
CA ASN A 18 -7.89 -9.96 -4.50
C ASN A 18 -6.40 -10.19 -4.28
N PRO A 19 -6.05 -11.30 -3.60
CA PRO A 19 -4.66 -11.72 -3.52
C PRO A 19 -4.19 -12.24 -4.88
N LEU A 20 -2.91 -12.08 -5.14
CA LEU A 20 -2.27 -12.57 -6.35
C LEU A 20 -0.82 -12.96 -6.04
N SER A 21 -0.20 -13.61 -7.01
CA SER A 21 1.22 -13.90 -6.95
C SER A 21 1.86 -13.52 -8.28
N TYR A 22 2.97 -12.82 -8.24
CA TYR A 22 3.73 -12.45 -9.42
C TYR A 22 5.21 -12.70 -9.16
N ARG A 23 5.85 -13.45 -10.04
CA ARG A 23 7.26 -13.85 -9.89
C ARG A 23 7.55 -14.41 -8.50
N ARG A 24 6.64 -15.30 -8.02
CA ARG A 24 6.70 -15.99 -6.72
C ARG A 24 6.60 -15.07 -5.50
N ARG A 25 6.17 -13.80 -5.70
CA ARG A 25 5.92 -12.89 -4.58
C ARG A 25 4.43 -12.68 -4.42
N PRO A 26 3.90 -12.89 -3.22
CA PRO A 26 2.49 -12.62 -2.97
C PRO A 26 2.24 -11.12 -2.91
N GLY A 27 1.10 -10.71 -3.42
CA GLY A 27 0.65 -9.33 -3.42
C GLY A 27 -0.88 -9.26 -3.39
N ARG A 28 -1.40 -8.05 -3.45
CA ARG A 28 -2.83 -7.80 -3.47
C ARG A 28 -3.15 -6.57 -4.29
N ASP A 29 -4.21 -6.65 -5.08
CA ASP A 29 -4.74 -5.52 -5.84
C ASP A 29 -6.11 -5.10 -5.33
N VAL A 30 -6.59 -3.97 -5.87
CA VAL A 30 -7.95 -3.47 -5.65
C VAL A 30 -8.49 -3.00 -6.99
N ARG A 31 -9.71 -3.43 -7.31
CA ARG A 31 -10.42 -2.97 -8.50
C ARG A 31 -11.20 -1.70 -8.21
N THR A 32 -11.55 -0.97 -9.27
CA THR A 32 -12.33 0.27 -9.15
C THR A 32 -13.57 0.08 -8.27
N GLY A 33 -13.88 1.07 -7.45
CA GLY A 33 -15.00 1.03 -6.51
C GLY A 33 -14.71 0.29 -5.21
N GLY A 34 -13.54 -0.35 -5.08
CA GLY A 34 -13.15 -1.09 -3.89
C GLY A 34 -12.12 -0.38 -3.02
N PHE A 35 -11.62 -1.12 -2.06
CA PHE A 35 -10.51 -0.67 -1.21
C PHE A 35 -9.84 -1.88 -0.56
N MET A 36 -8.63 -1.67 -0.05
CA MET A 36 -8.03 -2.54 0.96
C MET A 36 -7.53 -1.70 2.12
N ALA A 37 -7.66 -2.21 3.33
CA ALA A 37 -7.19 -1.55 4.54
C ALA A 37 -6.55 -2.58 5.47
N PHE A 38 -5.49 -2.19 6.12
CA PHE A 38 -4.77 -3.05 7.06
C PHE A 38 -4.07 -2.21 8.11
N THR A 39 -3.71 -2.84 9.22
CA THR A 39 -3.12 -2.16 10.36
C THR A 39 -1.64 -2.53 10.50
N LEU A 40 -0.78 -1.53 10.60
CA LEU A 40 0.66 -1.68 10.84
C LEU A 40 1.02 -1.14 12.21
N ARG A 41 2.03 -1.73 12.85
CA ARG A 41 2.65 -1.14 14.02
C ARG A 41 3.38 0.14 13.64
N ASN A 42 3.30 1.12 14.51
CA ASN A 42 3.97 2.40 14.32
C ASN A 42 4.93 2.66 15.49
N THR A 43 5.83 3.61 15.30
CA THR A 43 6.74 4.09 16.35
C THR A 43 6.70 5.60 16.42
N ALA A 44 7.15 6.18 17.54
CA ALA A 44 7.20 7.63 17.72
C ALA A 44 8.14 8.31 16.72
N GLN A 45 9.13 7.59 16.20
CA GLN A 45 10.11 8.10 15.25
C GLN A 45 9.81 7.77 13.80
N ALA A 46 8.68 7.11 13.52
CA ALA A 46 8.32 6.74 12.15
C ALA A 46 8.15 7.97 11.27
N ARG A 47 8.75 7.94 10.08
CA ARG A 47 8.77 9.04 9.12
C ARG A 47 8.31 8.64 7.74
N ILE A 48 8.34 7.34 7.41
CA ILE A 48 8.20 6.82 6.05
C ILE A 48 7.25 5.64 6.04
N LEU A 49 6.33 5.65 5.07
CA LEU A 49 5.58 4.49 4.66
C LEU A 49 6.18 3.98 3.35
N ARG A 50 6.62 2.73 3.31
CA ARG A 50 7.20 2.11 2.11
C ARG A 50 6.24 1.08 1.55
N LEU A 51 5.97 1.18 0.25
CA LEU A 51 5.18 0.20 -0.49
C LEU A 51 6.01 -0.39 -1.63
N ARG A 52 5.84 -1.68 -1.88
CA ARG A 52 6.53 -2.36 -2.97
C ARG A 52 5.55 -2.64 -4.11
N TYR A 53 5.95 -2.26 -5.31
CA TYR A 53 5.19 -2.44 -6.54
C TYR A 53 6.01 -3.20 -7.59
N TRP A 54 5.35 -3.62 -8.68
CA TRP A 54 6.06 -4.01 -9.89
C TRP A 54 6.32 -2.76 -10.74
N GLY A 55 7.58 -2.51 -11.09
CA GLY A 55 7.99 -1.25 -11.73
C GLY A 55 7.37 -0.99 -13.10
N ASP A 56 6.99 -2.04 -13.83
CA ASP A 56 6.40 -1.95 -15.17
C ASP A 56 4.87 -1.97 -15.15
N GLU A 57 4.24 -1.92 -14.00
CA GLU A 57 2.77 -1.90 -13.88
C GLU A 57 2.20 -0.61 -14.45
N THR A 58 1.06 -0.71 -15.18
CA THR A 58 0.44 0.40 -15.89
C THR A 58 -1.02 0.60 -15.50
N ARG A 59 -1.56 1.77 -15.83
CA ARG A 59 -2.98 2.11 -15.65
C ARG A 59 -3.47 1.99 -14.22
N ARG A 60 -2.63 2.33 -13.27
CA ARG A 60 -2.98 2.31 -11.86
C ARG A 60 -2.96 3.74 -11.34
N ARG A 61 -4.07 4.16 -10.75
CA ARG A 61 -4.20 5.45 -10.05
C ARG A 61 -4.98 5.22 -8.78
N PHE A 62 -4.40 5.59 -7.66
CA PHE A 62 -5.00 5.30 -6.37
C PHE A 62 -4.51 6.26 -5.30
N ARG A 63 -5.28 6.32 -4.21
CA ARG A 63 -4.94 7.09 -3.02
C ARG A 63 -4.45 6.17 -1.94
N ILE A 64 -3.49 6.67 -1.17
CA ILE A 64 -2.95 6.00 0.01
C ILE A 64 -3.26 6.91 1.19
N LEU A 65 -3.94 6.35 2.21
CA LEU A 65 -4.31 7.07 3.42
C LEU A 65 -3.75 6.33 4.64
N ALA A 66 -3.38 7.08 5.66
CA ALA A 66 -3.01 6.56 6.97
C ALA A 66 -3.92 7.20 8.00
N ASP A 67 -4.70 6.39 8.72
CA ASP A 67 -5.70 6.86 9.69
C ASP A 67 -6.61 7.96 9.13
N GLY A 68 -7.00 7.84 7.86
CA GLY A 68 -7.84 8.80 7.17
C GLY A 68 -7.10 10.01 6.59
N GLU A 69 -5.82 10.19 6.90
CA GLU A 69 -5.02 11.29 6.35
C GLU A 69 -4.45 10.87 4.99
N LEU A 70 -4.59 11.74 3.99
CA LEU A 70 -4.04 11.47 2.65
C LEU A 70 -2.51 11.52 2.70
N ILE A 71 -1.88 10.40 2.34
CA ILE A 71 -0.43 10.28 2.24
C ILE A 71 0.03 10.63 0.83
N ALA A 72 -0.61 10.06 -0.17
CA ALA A 72 -0.22 10.23 -1.56
C ALA A 72 -1.34 9.91 -2.52
N ASN A 73 -1.27 10.53 -3.69
CA ASN A 73 -1.96 10.11 -4.90
C ASN A 73 -0.91 9.44 -5.78
N GLU A 74 -1.02 8.13 -5.95
CA GLU A 74 -0.01 7.37 -6.69
C GLU A 74 -0.49 7.04 -8.09
N ARG A 75 0.49 6.93 -8.99
CA ARG A 75 0.27 6.57 -10.39
C ARG A 75 1.35 5.59 -10.82
N LEU A 76 0.93 4.43 -11.34
CA LEU A 76 1.85 3.46 -11.91
C LEU A 76 1.66 3.47 -13.43
N ASP A 77 2.66 3.93 -14.16
CA ASP A 77 2.60 4.16 -15.61
C ASP A 77 3.58 3.28 -16.41
N GLY A 78 4.15 2.26 -15.78
CA GLY A 78 5.07 1.34 -16.47
C GLY A 78 6.45 1.91 -16.75
N ASN A 79 6.93 2.85 -15.94
CA ASN A 79 8.17 3.59 -16.20
C ASN A 79 9.22 3.47 -15.08
N ARG A 80 9.07 2.47 -14.21
CA ARG A 80 9.99 2.27 -13.06
C ARG A 80 10.86 1.03 -13.19
N GLY A 81 10.97 0.48 -14.40
CA GLY A 81 11.83 -0.67 -14.71
C GLY A 81 11.13 -2.02 -14.64
N LEU A 82 11.89 -3.07 -14.99
CA LEU A 82 11.38 -4.45 -15.04
C LEU A 82 11.77 -5.23 -13.79
N ASP A 83 11.52 -4.67 -12.62
CA ASP A 83 11.79 -5.30 -11.33
C ASP A 83 10.80 -4.76 -10.30
N PHE A 84 10.80 -5.37 -9.12
CA PHE A 84 10.08 -4.79 -7.99
C PHE A 84 10.76 -3.49 -7.55
N VAL A 85 9.96 -2.50 -7.21
CA VAL A 85 10.44 -1.20 -6.74
C VAL A 85 9.79 -0.85 -5.41
N ASP A 86 10.57 -0.27 -4.51
CA ASP A 86 10.08 0.27 -3.25
C ASP A 86 9.92 1.77 -3.40
N VAL A 87 8.74 2.26 -3.05
CA VAL A 87 8.42 3.68 -3.09
C VAL A 87 8.15 4.15 -1.67
N ASP A 88 8.83 5.23 -1.28
CA ASP A 88 8.73 5.79 0.05
C ASP A 88 7.86 7.04 0.03
N TYR A 89 6.94 7.11 1.00
CA TYR A 89 6.04 8.23 1.19
C TYR A 89 6.28 8.83 2.57
N ALA A 90 6.34 10.14 2.66
CA ALA A 90 6.47 10.82 3.95
C ALA A 90 5.20 10.65 4.78
N LEU A 91 5.35 10.24 6.05
CA LEU A 91 4.23 10.20 6.98
C LEU A 91 4.00 11.61 7.56
N PRO A 92 2.76 12.12 7.52
CA PRO A 92 2.48 13.43 8.06
C PRO A 92 2.57 13.44 9.59
N ALA A 93 2.86 14.62 10.14
CA ALA A 93 2.96 14.80 11.59
C ALA A 93 1.67 14.42 12.33
N ALA A 94 0.52 14.55 11.65
CA ALA A 94 -0.79 14.22 12.25
C ALA A 94 -0.92 12.77 12.69
N VAL A 95 -0.16 11.85 12.11
CA VAL A 95 -0.19 10.42 12.46
C VAL A 95 1.04 9.97 13.22
N ALA A 96 2.00 10.86 13.44
CA ALA A 96 3.22 10.55 14.21
C ALA A 96 2.87 10.22 15.67
N GLY A 97 3.57 9.26 16.25
CA GLY A 97 3.40 8.88 17.65
C GLY A 97 2.20 7.99 17.97
N ARG A 98 1.36 7.66 17.01
CA ARG A 98 0.30 6.69 17.21
C ARG A 98 0.89 5.28 17.28
N ALA A 99 0.31 4.42 18.14
CA ALA A 99 0.82 3.06 18.33
C ALA A 99 0.64 2.19 17.09
N THR A 100 -0.43 2.43 16.33
CA THR A 100 -0.73 1.73 15.09
C THR A 100 -1.18 2.72 14.02
N LEU A 101 -1.06 2.32 12.75
CA LEU A 101 -1.60 3.05 11.61
C LEU A 101 -2.50 2.11 10.81
N GLN A 102 -3.70 2.56 10.51
CA GLN A 102 -4.53 1.91 9.51
C GLN A 102 -4.19 2.49 8.14
N ILE A 103 -3.64 1.66 7.28
CA ILE A 103 -3.35 2.03 5.90
C ILE A 103 -4.54 1.64 5.05
N ARG A 104 -4.99 2.58 4.22
CA ARG A 104 -6.08 2.35 3.28
C ARG A 104 -5.60 2.70 1.88
N ILE A 105 -5.84 1.80 0.95
CA ILE A 105 -5.53 2.00 -0.46
C ILE A 105 -6.84 1.89 -1.22
N GLU A 106 -7.19 2.95 -1.97
CA GLU A 106 -8.42 2.98 -2.74
C GLU A 106 -8.16 3.54 -4.14
N PRO A 107 -8.59 2.82 -5.20
CA PRO A 107 -8.37 3.28 -6.56
C PRO A 107 -9.22 4.49 -6.89
N GLU A 108 -8.72 5.33 -7.80
CA GLU A 108 -9.55 6.34 -8.44
C GLU A 108 -10.61 5.68 -9.33
N LYS A 109 -11.72 6.33 -9.50
CA LYS A 109 -12.81 5.84 -10.35
C LYS A 109 -12.30 5.52 -11.76
N GLY A 110 -12.56 4.30 -12.21
CA GLY A 110 -12.14 3.83 -13.54
C GLY A 110 -10.73 3.22 -13.57
N TYR A 111 -10.02 3.23 -12.45
CA TYR A 111 -8.68 2.66 -12.33
C TYR A 111 -8.63 1.56 -11.27
N SER A 112 -7.56 0.78 -11.29
CA SER A 112 -7.24 -0.17 -10.25
C SER A 112 -6.07 0.33 -9.40
N ALA A 113 -5.91 -0.23 -8.21
CA ALA A 113 -4.80 0.08 -7.30
C ALA A 113 -3.87 -1.10 -7.16
N GLY A 114 -2.59 -0.84 -7.00
CA GLY A 114 -1.55 -1.85 -6.85
C GLY A 114 -1.19 -2.51 -8.18
N PRO A 115 -0.84 -3.82 -8.20
CA PRO A 115 -0.68 -4.67 -7.01
C PRO A 115 0.41 -4.17 -6.06
N ALA A 116 0.19 -4.31 -4.76
CA ALA A 116 1.18 -4.04 -3.75
C ALA A 116 1.70 -5.38 -3.18
N PHE A 117 3.00 -5.52 -3.08
CA PHE A 117 3.67 -6.75 -2.67
C PHE A 117 4.20 -6.69 -1.25
N GLY A 118 4.40 -5.51 -0.71
CA GLY A 118 4.81 -5.31 0.67
C GLY A 118 4.51 -3.89 1.14
N CYS A 119 4.43 -3.73 2.45
CA CYS A 119 4.20 -2.42 3.07
C CYS A 119 4.87 -2.38 4.44
N TRP A 120 5.64 -1.32 4.69
CA TRP A 120 6.40 -1.15 5.92
C TRP A 120 6.33 0.28 6.42
N VAL A 121 6.41 0.42 7.75
CA VAL A 121 6.64 1.70 8.41
C VAL A 121 8.11 1.76 8.82
N LEU A 122 8.79 2.85 8.46
CA LEU A 122 10.22 3.01 8.70
C LEU A 122 10.50 4.32 9.44
N GLU A 123 11.54 4.30 10.27
CA GLU A 123 11.98 5.50 11.00
C GLU A 123 12.82 6.42 10.10
N SER A 124 13.61 5.84 9.20
CA SER A 124 14.40 6.56 8.20
C SER A 124 14.76 5.63 7.05
N VAL A 125 15.24 6.22 5.99
CA VAL A 125 15.74 5.48 4.83
C VAL A 125 17.13 4.92 5.13
#